data_4a544d2e23b942d56d48e0fc15e9d779
#
_entry.id   4a544d2e23b942d56d48e0fc15e9d779
#
_cell.length_a   1.000
_cell.length_b   1.000
_cell.length_c   1.000
_cell.angle_alpha   90.00
_cell.angle_beta   90.00
_cell.angle_gamma   90.00
#
_symmetry.space_group_name_H-M   'P 1'
#
loop_
_entity.id
_entity.type
_entity.pdbx_description
1 polymer ?
#
loop_
_entity_poly.entity_id
_entity_poly.type
_entity_poly.pdbx_seq_one_letter_code
_entity_poly.pdbx_strand_id
1 'polypeptide(L)'
;MNTPYYLIDEAALRRNLEILRGVRERTGCKILLAQKAFSMFAVYPIIAEYLDGATASGLFEARLAAEELQGENHVFSAAYRAEDIPELARLCDHVVFNSCAQLRAYAPQVLAAGKQAGLRINPECSTQEGHAIYDPCGEKSRLGVTRAQFDPEVLPLLSGLHFHTLCEQDSDALETTLDAVEARFGEFFPGLRWLNFGGGHHITRPGYDIPRLERC
;
A
#
# COMPACT_ATOMS: atom_id res chain seq x y z
N MET A 1 23.76 23.06 -17.91
CA MET A 1 22.79 21.95 -18.13
C MET A 1 21.92 22.33 -19.32
N ASN A 2 21.62 21.37 -20.19
CA ASN A 2 20.69 21.61 -21.30
C ASN A 2 19.25 21.41 -20.80
N THR A 3 18.34 22.34 -21.15
CA THR A 3 16.91 22.23 -20.82
C THR A 3 16.13 21.65 -21.99
N PRO A 4 14.97 20.94 -21.73
CA PRO A 4 14.37 20.64 -20.43
C PRO A 4 15.04 19.47 -19.68
N TYR A 5 14.99 19.47 -18.33
CA TYR A 5 15.46 18.37 -17.49
C TYR A 5 14.66 18.31 -16.19
N TYR A 6 14.65 17.14 -15.53
CA TYR A 6 14.18 16.98 -14.17
C TYR A 6 15.37 17.12 -13.22
N LEU A 7 15.16 17.84 -12.12
CA LEU A 7 16.15 18.03 -11.07
C LEU A 7 15.65 17.41 -9.77
N ILE A 8 16.47 16.57 -9.15
CA ILE A 8 16.24 16.06 -7.80
C ILE A 8 17.22 16.75 -6.86
N ASP A 9 16.71 17.39 -5.82
CA ASP A 9 17.51 17.88 -4.69
C ASP A 9 17.68 16.72 -3.69
N GLU A 10 18.86 16.09 -3.71
CA GLU A 10 19.17 14.97 -2.84
C GLU A 10 19.09 15.35 -1.35
N ALA A 11 19.51 16.55 -0.97
CA ALA A 11 19.46 16.98 0.41
C ALA A 11 18.00 17.14 0.90
N ALA A 12 17.11 17.64 0.04
CA ALA A 12 15.68 17.71 0.33
C ALA A 12 15.05 16.31 0.42
N LEU A 13 15.41 15.41 -0.50
CA LEU A 13 14.97 14.01 -0.47
C LEU A 13 15.36 13.34 0.84
N ARG A 14 16.63 13.43 1.26
CA ARG A 14 17.10 12.85 2.52
C ARG A 14 16.37 13.43 3.74
N ARG A 15 16.16 14.75 3.80
CA ARG A 15 15.36 15.34 4.90
C ARG A 15 13.95 14.76 4.99
N ASN A 16 13.29 14.53 3.87
CA ASN A 16 11.96 13.91 3.85
C ASN A 16 12.02 12.43 4.28
N LEU A 17 13.03 11.70 3.83
CA LEU A 17 13.24 10.30 4.20
C LEU A 17 13.55 10.14 5.70
N GLU A 18 14.25 11.10 6.32
CA GLU A 18 14.47 11.10 7.77
C GLU A 18 13.17 11.17 8.58
N ILE A 19 12.17 11.92 8.11
CA ILE A 19 10.85 11.96 8.76
C ILE A 19 10.21 10.57 8.73
N LEU A 20 10.23 9.91 7.58
CA LEU A 20 9.67 8.57 7.41
C LEU A 20 10.42 7.54 8.26
N ARG A 21 11.75 7.58 8.25
CA ARG A 21 12.58 6.72 9.10
C ARG A 21 12.25 6.89 10.58
N GLY A 22 12.08 8.13 11.04
CA GLY A 22 11.71 8.42 12.42
C GLY A 22 10.36 7.80 12.83
N VAL A 23 9.35 7.86 11.97
CA VAL A 23 8.05 7.18 12.20
C VAL A 23 8.27 5.67 12.29
N ARG A 24 8.97 5.10 11.32
CA ARG A 24 9.28 3.66 11.25
C ARG A 24 9.99 3.15 12.51
N GLU A 25 11.00 3.88 12.99
CA GLU A 25 11.77 3.51 14.18
C GLU A 25 10.96 3.59 15.47
N ARG A 26 10.05 4.59 15.61
CA ARG A 26 9.24 4.77 16.82
C ARG A 26 8.05 3.82 16.88
N THR A 27 7.48 3.44 15.74
CA THR A 27 6.29 2.59 15.68
C THR A 27 6.58 1.12 15.39
N GLY A 28 7.74 0.82 14.78
CA GLY A 28 8.05 -0.51 14.28
C GLY A 28 7.30 -0.90 12.99
N CYS A 29 6.52 0.03 12.41
CA CYS A 29 5.85 -0.23 11.14
C CYS A 29 6.84 -0.26 9.98
N LYS A 30 6.47 -0.94 8.88
CA LYS A 30 7.20 -0.88 7.61
C LYS A 30 6.64 0.23 6.74
N ILE A 31 7.53 0.96 6.09
CA ILE A 31 7.17 2.02 5.14
C ILE A 31 7.75 1.67 3.77
N LEU A 32 6.89 1.67 2.75
CA LEU A 32 7.24 1.32 1.38
C LEU A 32 7.13 2.53 0.45
N LEU A 33 8.03 2.61 -0.52
CA LEU A 33 7.94 3.58 -1.61
C LEU A 33 6.77 3.23 -2.53
N ALA A 34 5.81 4.14 -2.69
CA ALA A 34 4.76 4.01 -3.69
C ALA A 34 5.29 4.45 -5.07
N GLN A 35 5.66 3.50 -5.92
CA GLN A 35 6.30 3.81 -7.22
C GLN A 35 5.38 4.61 -8.15
N LYS A 36 4.07 4.41 -8.10
CA LYS A 36 3.10 5.23 -8.84
C LYS A 36 3.17 6.73 -8.53
N ALA A 37 3.64 7.09 -7.33
CA ALA A 37 3.82 8.48 -6.91
C ALA A 37 5.23 8.99 -7.22
N PHE A 38 6.23 8.13 -7.14
CA PHE A 38 7.63 8.48 -7.39
C PHE A 38 8.42 7.27 -7.87
N SER A 39 8.84 7.29 -9.14
CA SER A 39 9.57 6.19 -9.78
C SER A 39 10.91 6.64 -10.40
N MET A 40 11.55 7.66 -9.84
CA MET A 40 12.89 8.09 -10.24
C MET A 40 13.93 7.09 -9.71
N PHE A 41 14.11 5.97 -10.40
CA PHE A 41 14.95 4.85 -9.97
C PHE A 41 16.42 5.22 -9.75
N ALA A 42 16.94 6.28 -10.37
CA ALA A 42 18.30 6.76 -10.13
C ALA A 42 18.59 7.13 -8.66
N VAL A 43 17.55 7.40 -7.84
CA VAL A 43 17.68 7.70 -6.41
C VAL A 43 17.17 6.56 -5.51
N TYR A 44 16.79 5.41 -6.06
CA TYR A 44 16.36 4.24 -5.27
C TYR A 44 17.45 3.75 -4.30
N PRO A 45 18.75 3.76 -4.63
CA PRO A 45 19.77 3.43 -3.65
C PRO A 45 19.74 4.32 -2.38
N ILE A 46 19.41 5.61 -2.53
CA ILE A 46 19.26 6.52 -1.40
C ILE A 46 17.99 6.17 -0.61
N ILE A 47 16.89 5.90 -1.29
CA ILE A 47 15.60 5.56 -0.66
C ILE A 47 15.71 4.26 0.15
N ALA A 48 16.43 3.28 -0.36
CA ALA A 48 16.66 1.98 0.29
C ALA A 48 17.41 2.09 1.64
N GLU A 49 18.14 3.18 1.88
CA GLU A 49 18.77 3.44 3.19
C GLU A 49 17.73 3.75 4.29
N TYR A 50 16.50 4.13 3.93
CA TYR A 50 15.48 4.67 4.83
C TYR A 50 14.19 3.85 4.89
N LEU A 51 13.78 3.26 3.76
CA LEU A 51 12.51 2.55 3.62
C LEU A 51 12.72 1.04 3.52
N ASP A 52 11.66 0.27 3.78
CA ASP A 52 11.71 -1.19 3.82
C ASP A 52 11.55 -1.84 2.44
N GLY A 53 11.22 -1.08 1.41
CA GLY A 53 11.01 -1.59 0.06
C GLY A 53 10.08 -0.70 -0.76
N ALA A 54 9.39 -1.29 -1.75
CA ALA A 54 8.46 -0.59 -2.63
C ALA A 54 7.11 -1.28 -2.76
N THR A 55 6.11 -0.50 -3.17
CA THR A 55 4.82 -1.03 -3.62
C THR A 55 4.59 -0.68 -5.09
N ALA A 56 4.14 -1.68 -5.84
CA ALA A 56 3.88 -1.65 -7.27
C ALA A 56 2.37 -1.63 -7.56
N SER A 57 1.98 -0.99 -8.67
CA SER A 57 0.60 -0.98 -9.18
C SER A 57 0.38 -2.02 -10.30
N GLY A 58 1.42 -2.77 -10.64
CA GLY A 58 1.39 -3.81 -11.68
C GLY A 58 2.77 -4.39 -11.95
N LEU A 59 2.84 -5.27 -12.95
CA LEU A 59 4.03 -6.07 -13.24
C LEU A 59 5.27 -5.22 -13.55
N PHE A 60 5.13 -4.13 -14.30
CA PHE A 60 6.29 -3.32 -14.71
C PHE A 60 6.92 -2.58 -13.52
N GLU A 61 6.13 -2.05 -12.61
CA GLU A 61 6.64 -1.47 -11.36
C GLU A 61 7.23 -2.54 -10.44
N ALA A 62 6.64 -3.76 -10.40
CA ALA A 62 7.19 -4.88 -9.65
C ALA A 62 8.57 -5.31 -10.18
N ARG A 63 8.78 -5.30 -11.49
CA ARG A 63 10.09 -5.52 -12.12
C ARG A 63 11.06 -4.42 -11.73
N LEU A 64 10.65 -3.15 -11.86
CA LEU A 64 11.48 -2.00 -11.52
C LEU A 64 11.96 -2.06 -10.07
N ALA A 65 11.05 -2.38 -9.13
CA ALA A 65 11.43 -2.55 -7.73
C ALA A 65 12.44 -3.69 -7.54
N ALA A 66 12.21 -4.83 -8.17
CA ALA A 66 13.10 -5.99 -8.06
C ALA A 66 14.50 -5.75 -8.65
N GLU A 67 14.59 -4.90 -9.67
CA GLU A 67 15.85 -4.58 -10.37
C GLU A 67 16.63 -3.47 -9.67
N GLU A 68 15.94 -2.44 -9.16
CA GLU A 68 16.58 -1.17 -8.79
C GLU A 68 16.48 -0.85 -7.29
N LEU A 69 15.56 -1.48 -6.54
CA LEU A 69 15.37 -1.19 -5.12
C LEU A 69 15.51 -2.45 -4.28
N GLN A 70 16.39 -2.41 -3.30
CA GLN A 70 16.54 -3.48 -2.32
C GLN A 70 15.44 -3.38 -1.26
N GLY A 71 14.92 -4.52 -0.79
CA GLY A 71 13.89 -4.59 0.23
C GLY A 71 12.66 -5.36 -0.22
N GLU A 72 11.56 -5.19 0.52
CA GLU A 72 10.30 -5.87 0.19
C GLU A 72 9.66 -5.28 -1.06
N ASN A 73 9.08 -6.16 -1.88
CA ASN A 73 8.34 -5.77 -3.07
C ASN A 73 6.88 -6.20 -2.94
N HIS A 74 5.98 -5.24 -2.81
CA HIS A 74 4.56 -5.48 -2.69
C HIS A 74 3.83 -5.06 -3.96
N VAL A 75 2.73 -5.72 -4.29
CA VAL A 75 1.92 -5.33 -5.44
C VAL A 75 0.43 -5.32 -5.10
N PHE A 76 -0.25 -4.26 -5.54
CA PHE A 76 -1.71 -4.19 -5.62
C PHE A 76 -2.12 -3.71 -7.01
N SER A 77 -3.00 -4.47 -7.66
CA SER A 77 -3.72 -4.04 -8.86
C SER A 77 -5.20 -4.36 -8.73
N ALA A 78 -6.07 -3.47 -9.20
CA ALA A 78 -7.52 -3.71 -9.19
C ALA A 78 -7.92 -4.89 -10.09
N ALA A 79 -7.13 -5.15 -11.14
CA ALA A 79 -7.30 -6.28 -12.05
C ALA A 79 -5.94 -6.83 -12.47
N TYR A 80 -5.74 -8.13 -12.30
CA TYR A 80 -4.57 -8.84 -12.77
C TYR A 80 -4.87 -9.62 -14.05
N ARG A 81 -3.92 -9.69 -14.96
CA ARG A 81 -3.94 -10.69 -16.03
C ARG A 81 -3.42 -12.01 -15.47
N ALA A 82 -4.08 -13.11 -15.80
CA ALA A 82 -3.67 -14.44 -15.29
C ALA A 82 -2.22 -14.79 -15.65
N GLU A 83 -1.76 -14.36 -16.81
CA GLU A 83 -0.39 -14.56 -17.31
C GLU A 83 0.69 -13.82 -16.52
N ASP A 84 0.33 -12.73 -15.78
CA ASP A 84 1.28 -11.96 -14.96
C ASP A 84 1.50 -12.61 -13.58
N ILE A 85 0.55 -13.42 -13.10
CA ILE A 85 0.59 -13.97 -11.73
C ILE A 85 1.84 -14.79 -11.42
N PRO A 86 2.31 -15.70 -12.31
CA PRO A 86 3.52 -16.46 -12.04
C PRO A 86 4.75 -15.57 -11.81
N GLU A 87 4.87 -14.51 -12.57
CA GLU A 87 6.00 -13.59 -12.43
C GLU A 87 5.85 -12.70 -11.22
N LEU A 88 4.67 -12.17 -10.94
CA LEU A 88 4.39 -11.42 -9.72
C LEU A 88 4.66 -12.26 -8.46
N ALA A 89 4.25 -13.54 -8.45
CA ALA A 89 4.55 -14.45 -7.34
C ALA A 89 6.05 -14.72 -7.15
N ARG A 90 6.85 -14.55 -8.20
CA ARG A 90 8.32 -14.66 -8.11
C ARG A 90 8.96 -13.36 -7.61
N LEU A 91 8.46 -12.20 -8.07
CA LEU A 91 9.06 -10.89 -7.83
C LEU A 91 8.61 -10.24 -6.51
N CYS A 92 7.36 -10.50 -6.09
CA CYS A 92 6.75 -9.78 -4.98
C CYS A 92 6.68 -10.65 -3.73
N ASP A 93 6.89 -10.04 -2.57
CA ASP A 93 6.73 -10.68 -1.26
C ASP A 93 5.26 -10.71 -0.84
N HIS A 94 4.50 -9.66 -1.19
CA HIS A 94 3.06 -9.58 -0.96
C HIS A 94 2.31 -9.27 -2.26
N VAL A 95 1.30 -10.10 -2.57
CA VAL A 95 0.38 -9.88 -3.70
C VAL A 95 -1.01 -9.63 -3.16
N VAL A 96 -1.54 -8.43 -3.35
CA VAL A 96 -2.84 -8.02 -2.83
C VAL A 96 -3.89 -8.04 -3.92
N PHE A 97 -4.99 -8.75 -3.69
CA PHE A 97 -6.10 -8.91 -4.61
C PHE A 97 -7.25 -7.95 -4.30
N ASN A 98 -8.02 -7.60 -5.32
CA ASN A 98 -9.10 -6.63 -5.19
C ASN A 98 -10.47 -7.27 -4.85
N SER A 99 -10.59 -8.59 -4.98
CA SER A 99 -11.85 -9.31 -4.71
C SER A 99 -11.59 -10.73 -4.20
N CYS A 100 -12.58 -11.29 -3.49
CA CYS A 100 -12.51 -12.69 -3.06
C CYS A 100 -12.39 -13.66 -4.26
N ALA A 101 -12.98 -13.33 -5.40
CA ALA A 101 -12.86 -14.15 -6.62
C ALA A 101 -11.42 -14.18 -7.15
N GLN A 102 -10.74 -13.03 -7.23
CA GLN A 102 -9.32 -12.98 -7.61
C GLN A 102 -8.43 -13.72 -6.60
N LEU A 103 -8.69 -13.52 -5.30
CA LEU A 103 -7.95 -14.20 -4.24
C LEU A 103 -8.08 -15.73 -4.38
N ARG A 104 -9.29 -16.26 -4.56
CA ARG A 104 -9.47 -17.71 -4.79
C ARG A 104 -8.75 -18.23 -6.02
N ALA A 105 -8.80 -17.44 -7.11
CA ALA A 105 -8.21 -17.84 -8.38
C ALA A 105 -6.66 -17.89 -8.33
N TYR A 106 -6.04 -16.96 -7.62
CA TYR A 106 -4.60 -16.69 -7.78
C TYR A 106 -3.77 -16.89 -6.50
N ALA A 107 -4.36 -16.75 -5.31
CA ALA A 107 -3.59 -16.91 -4.06
C ALA A 107 -2.93 -18.27 -3.90
N PRO A 108 -3.53 -19.40 -4.34
CA PRO A 108 -2.83 -20.70 -4.23
C PRO A 108 -1.46 -20.70 -4.92
N GLN A 109 -1.32 -20.03 -6.06
CA GLN A 109 -0.04 -19.93 -6.77
C GLN A 109 0.97 -19.04 -6.04
N VAL A 110 0.51 -17.91 -5.47
CA VAL A 110 1.33 -17.00 -4.66
C VAL A 110 1.85 -17.71 -3.40
N LEU A 111 0.96 -18.41 -2.69
CA LEU A 111 1.29 -19.14 -1.48
C LEU A 111 2.23 -20.33 -1.75
N ALA A 112 2.04 -21.04 -2.88
CA ALA A 112 2.94 -22.12 -3.30
C ALA A 112 4.36 -21.62 -3.62
N ALA A 113 4.52 -20.35 -4.01
CA ALA A 113 5.80 -19.68 -4.19
C ALA A 113 6.43 -19.21 -2.85
N GLY A 114 5.80 -19.50 -1.71
CA GLY A 114 6.25 -19.06 -0.37
C GLY A 114 5.99 -17.58 -0.09
N LYS A 115 5.15 -16.94 -0.89
CA LYS A 115 4.82 -15.52 -0.78
C LYS A 115 3.49 -15.29 -0.05
N GLN A 116 3.16 -14.04 0.24
CA GLN A 116 1.98 -13.70 1.02
C GLN A 116 0.87 -13.14 0.13
N ALA A 117 -0.35 -13.62 0.36
CA ALA A 117 -1.54 -13.15 -0.34
C ALA A 117 -2.38 -12.25 0.57
N GLY A 118 -2.82 -11.12 0.05
CA GLY A 118 -3.67 -10.18 0.76
C GLY A 118 -4.95 -9.84 0.01
N LEU A 119 -5.88 -9.22 0.71
CA LEU A 119 -7.13 -8.73 0.15
C LEU A 119 -7.28 -7.24 0.45
N ARG A 120 -7.58 -6.45 -0.59
CA ARG A 120 -7.99 -5.07 -0.38
C ARG A 120 -9.43 -5.04 0.12
N ILE A 121 -9.63 -4.33 1.22
CA ILE A 121 -10.96 -4.07 1.80
C ILE A 121 -11.38 -2.64 1.54
N ASN A 122 -12.70 -2.42 1.49
CA ASN A 122 -13.32 -1.11 1.46
C ASN A 122 -14.08 -0.91 2.77
N PRO A 123 -13.62 -0.02 3.66
CA PRO A 123 -14.28 0.23 4.94
C PRO A 123 -15.57 1.05 4.80
N GLU A 124 -15.96 1.45 3.59
CA GLU A 124 -17.15 2.27 3.31
C GLU A 124 -17.18 3.55 4.18
N CYS A 125 -15.99 4.12 4.39
CA CYS A 125 -15.75 5.34 5.15
C CYS A 125 -14.99 6.32 4.24
N SER A 126 -15.69 7.34 3.77
CA SER A 126 -15.09 8.40 2.97
C SER A 126 -14.70 9.57 3.86
N THR A 127 -13.44 9.99 3.73
CA THR A 127 -12.90 11.21 4.34
C THR A 127 -12.56 12.25 3.29
N GLN A 128 -12.92 11.98 2.01
CA GLN A 128 -12.61 12.88 0.90
C GLN A 128 -13.56 14.07 0.87
N GLU A 129 -12.99 15.27 0.97
CA GLU A 129 -13.67 16.54 0.76
C GLU A 129 -13.36 17.03 -0.66
N GLY A 130 -14.36 17.15 -1.54
CA GLY A 130 -14.20 17.76 -2.85
C GLY A 130 -14.60 16.85 -4.01
N HIS A 131 -13.65 16.21 -4.69
CA HIS A 131 -13.97 15.49 -5.93
C HIS A 131 -14.26 14.00 -5.70
N ALA A 132 -15.51 13.61 -5.86
CA ALA A 132 -15.97 12.21 -5.72
C ALA A 132 -15.18 11.20 -6.59
N ILE A 133 -14.54 11.66 -7.68
CA ILE A 133 -13.73 10.81 -8.56
C ILE A 133 -12.48 10.26 -7.85
N TYR A 134 -12.01 10.92 -6.81
CA TYR A 134 -10.84 10.50 -6.02
C TYR A 134 -11.22 9.75 -4.74
N ASP A 135 -12.52 9.52 -4.53
CA ASP A 135 -13.00 8.79 -3.36
C ASP A 135 -13.02 7.28 -3.61
N PRO A 136 -12.09 6.51 -3.04
CA PRO A 136 -12.05 5.07 -3.20
C PRO A 136 -13.14 4.35 -2.39
N CYS A 137 -13.84 5.04 -1.49
CA CYS A 137 -14.91 4.52 -0.66
C CYS A 137 -16.31 4.98 -1.09
N GLY A 138 -16.41 5.72 -2.20
CA GLY A 138 -17.70 6.17 -2.75
C GLY A 138 -18.63 5.01 -3.10
N GLU A 139 -19.93 5.26 -3.11
CA GLU A 139 -21.00 4.26 -3.32
C GLU A 139 -20.78 3.35 -4.54
N LYS A 140 -20.21 3.88 -5.62
CA LYS A 140 -19.96 3.16 -6.88
C LYS A 140 -18.51 2.67 -7.01
N SER A 141 -17.72 2.74 -5.94
CA SER A 141 -16.33 2.27 -5.98
C SER A 141 -16.27 0.77 -6.24
N ARG A 142 -15.31 0.38 -7.08
CA ARG A 142 -14.97 -1.02 -7.36
C ARG A 142 -13.66 -1.45 -6.69
N LEU A 143 -13.15 -0.61 -5.78
CA LEU A 143 -11.86 -0.80 -5.14
C LEU A 143 -12.04 -1.43 -3.77
N GLY A 144 -11.60 -2.69 -3.67
CA GLY A 144 -11.68 -3.46 -2.44
C GLY A 144 -13.04 -4.10 -2.19
N VAL A 145 -13.09 -4.95 -1.19
CA VAL A 145 -14.25 -5.74 -0.79
C VAL A 145 -14.91 -5.05 0.39
N THR A 146 -16.20 -4.74 0.28
CA THR A 146 -16.99 -4.23 1.42
C THR A 146 -17.25 -5.33 2.44
N ARG A 147 -17.68 -4.97 3.67
CA ARG A 147 -18.02 -5.98 4.68
C ARG A 147 -19.10 -6.96 4.20
N ALA A 148 -20.08 -6.46 3.47
CA ALA A 148 -21.17 -7.29 2.92
C ALA A 148 -20.70 -8.25 1.82
N GLN A 149 -19.64 -7.91 1.10
CA GLN A 149 -19.06 -8.74 0.03
C GLN A 149 -17.92 -9.65 0.52
N PHE A 150 -17.46 -9.45 1.76
CA PHE A 150 -16.38 -10.25 2.32
C PHE A 150 -16.88 -11.66 2.61
N ASP A 151 -16.19 -12.63 2.04
CA ASP A 151 -16.49 -14.04 2.23
C ASP A 151 -15.47 -14.67 3.20
N PRO A 152 -15.90 -15.05 4.41
CA PRO A 152 -15.00 -15.65 5.41
C PRO A 152 -14.31 -16.93 4.96
N GLU A 153 -14.83 -17.64 3.97
CA GLU A 153 -14.19 -18.85 3.41
C GLU A 153 -12.83 -18.56 2.75
N VAL A 154 -12.50 -17.29 2.47
CA VAL A 154 -11.17 -16.94 1.95
C VAL A 154 -10.11 -16.77 3.03
N LEU A 155 -10.45 -16.76 4.31
CA LEU A 155 -9.53 -16.54 5.42
C LEU A 155 -8.30 -17.47 5.39
N PRO A 156 -8.43 -18.78 5.07
CA PRO A 156 -7.26 -19.67 4.98
C PRO A 156 -6.23 -19.27 3.91
N LEU A 157 -6.63 -18.44 2.93
CA LEU A 157 -5.75 -17.94 1.87
C LEU A 157 -5.12 -16.58 2.22
N LEU A 158 -5.59 -15.92 3.28
CA LEU A 158 -5.17 -14.56 3.63
C LEU A 158 -3.96 -14.56 4.55
N SER A 159 -2.97 -13.78 4.19
CA SER A 159 -1.88 -13.37 5.09
C SER A 159 -2.14 -11.99 5.71
N GLY A 160 -2.91 -11.13 5.06
CA GLY A 160 -3.20 -9.81 5.55
C GLY A 160 -4.29 -9.07 4.77
N LEU A 161 -4.67 -7.90 5.28
CA LEU A 161 -5.61 -6.99 4.67
C LEU A 161 -4.93 -5.69 4.28
N HIS A 162 -5.45 -5.06 3.24
CA HIS A 162 -5.01 -3.77 2.74
C HIS A 162 -6.21 -2.86 2.52
N PHE A 163 -6.12 -1.61 2.94
CA PHE A 163 -7.02 -0.56 2.51
C PHE A 163 -6.23 0.64 1.97
N HIS A 164 -6.85 1.44 1.14
CA HIS A 164 -6.26 2.67 0.61
C HIS A 164 -7.40 3.65 0.37
N THR A 165 -7.59 4.56 1.30
CA THR A 165 -8.75 5.44 1.40
C THR A 165 -8.40 6.91 1.27
N LEU A 166 -7.17 7.29 1.60
CA LEU A 166 -6.70 8.65 1.58
C LEU A 166 -6.18 9.07 0.21
N CYS A 167 -6.40 10.34 -0.13
CA CYS A 167 -5.76 11.03 -1.22
C CYS A 167 -5.42 12.45 -0.75
N GLU A 168 -4.12 12.74 -0.59
CA GLU A 168 -3.59 14.05 -0.18
C GLU A 168 -4.16 14.55 1.17
N GLN A 169 -4.26 13.66 2.17
CA GLN A 169 -4.87 13.95 3.46
C GLN A 169 -3.87 13.84 4.62
N ASP A 170 -4.32 14.27 5.80
CA ASP A 170 -3.57 14.23 7.04
C ASP A 170 -3.92 13.01 7.91
N SER A 171 -3.29 12.89 9.07
CA SER A 171 -3.41 11.73 9.97
C SER A 171 -4.78 11.59 10.64
N ASP A 172 -5.57 12.67 10.75
CA ASP A 172 -6.94 12.63 11.25
C ASP A 172 -7.88 11.84 10.34
N ALA A 173 -7.70 11.94 9.02
CA ALA A 173 -8.41 11.14 8.04
C ALA A 173 -8.05 9.64 8.17
N LEU A 174 -6.79 9.32 8.48
CA LEU A 174 -6.38 7.95 8.74
C LEU A 174 -7.04 7.41 10.02
N GLU A 175 -6.98 8.15 11.12
CA GLU A 175 -7.60 7.76 12.40
C GLU A 175 -9.09 7.42 12.20
N THR A 176 -9.85 8.31 11.54
CA THR A 176 -11.26 8.08 11.19
C THR A 176 -11.45 6.81 10.34
N THR A 177 -10.56 6.57 9.37
CA THR A 177 -10.63 5.38 8.51
C THR A 177 -10.33 4.11 9.30
N LEU A 178 -9.34 4.14 10.21
CA LEU A 178 -8.98 2.99 11.04
C LEU A 178 -10.10 2.56 11.96
N ASP A 179 -10.81 3.50 12.60
CA ASP A 179 -12.00 3.21 13.40
C ASP A 179 -13.05 2.45 12.58
N ALA A 180 -13.27 2.86 11.33
CA ALA A 180 -14.21 2.17 10.45
C ALA A 180 -13.69 0.78 10.00
N VAL A 181 -12.39 0.64 9.76
CA VAL A 181 -11.76 -0.64 9.41
C VAL A 181 -11.87 -1.61 10.59
N GLU A 182 -11.54 -1.17 11.81
CA GLU A 182 -11.65 -1.98 13.01
C GLU A 182 -13.10 -2.39 13.30
N ALA A 183 -14.05 -1.47 13.22
CA ALA A 183 -15.46 -1.75 13.43
C ALA A 183 -16.03 -2.79 12.46
N ARG A 184 -15.55 -2.82 11.19
CA ARG A 184 -16.08 -3.70 10.16
C ARG A 184 -15.29 -4.99 9.95
N PHE A 185 -13.99 -4.98 10.19
CA PHE A 185 -13.09 -6.08 9.85
C PHE A 185 -12.20 -6.54 11.03
N GLY A 186 -12.29 -5.88 12.19
CA GLY A 186 -11.46 -6.16 13.35
C GLY A 186 -11.56 -7.60 13.85
N GLU A 187 -12.72 -8.25 13.69
CA GLU A 187 -12.92 -9.66 14.03
C GLU A 187 -11.94 -10.61 13.30
N PHE A 188 -11.39 -10.20 12.16
CA PHE A 188 -10.46 -11.00 11.35
C PHE A 188 -8.99 -10.75 11.69
N PHE A 189 -8.65 -9.67 12.39
CA PHE A 189 -7.26 -9.28 12.67
C PHE A 189 -6.44 -10.36 13.39
N PRO A 190 -6.98 -11.10 14.37
CA PRO A 190 -6.19 -12.11 15.10
C PRO A 190 -5.61 -13.22 14.23
N GLY A 191 -6.16 -13.45 13.04
CA GLY A 191 -5.67 -14.45 12.09
C GLY A 191 -4.67 -13.92 11.06
N LEU A 192 -4.41 -12.59 11.06
CA LEU A 192 -3.57 -11.94 10.06
C LEU A 192 -2.14 -11.73 10.54
N ARG A 193 -1.23 -11.66 9.57
CA ARG A 193 0.19 -11.35 9.82
C ARG A 193 0.49 -9.85 9.69
N TRP A 194 -0.31 -9.14 8.89
CA TRP A 194 -0.12 -7.74 8.60
C TRP A 194 -1.43 -7.03 8.23
N LEU A 195 -1.43 -5.74 8.46
CA LEU A 195 -2.44 -4.80 7.99
C LEU A 195 -1.74 -3.67 7.27
N ASN A 196 -2.11 -3.39 6.01
CA ASN A 196 -1.51 -2.35 5.19
C ASN A 196 -2.51 -1.19 5.04
N PHE A 197 -2.13 -0.03 5.55
CA PHE A 197 -2.98 1.17 5.59
C PHE A 197 -3.04 1.94 4.26
N GLY A 198 -2.31 1.48 3.25
CA GLY A 198 -2.20 2.20 1.98
C GLY A 198 -1.33 3.44 2.10
N GLY A 199 -1.67 4.44 1.32
CA GLY A 199 -0.94 5.71 1.28
C GLY A 199 -1.90 6.90 1.16
N GLY A 200 -1.43 7.98 0.53
CA GLY A 200 -2.22 9.20 0.36
C GLY A 200 -2.02 10.25 1.45
N HIS A 201 -0.95 10.08 2.23
CA HIS A 201 -0.57 11.00 3.29
C HIS A 201 0.36 12.10 2.79
N HIS A 202 0.18 13.31 3.31
CA HIS A 202 1.13 14.41 3.17
C HIS A 202 2.16 14.46 4.31
N ILE A 203 2.71 13.32 4.69
CA ILE A 203 3.55 13.13 5.89
C ILE A 203 4.74 14.09 6.01
N THR A 204 5.28 14.59 4.91
CA THR A 204 6.42 15.53 4.90
C THR A 204 5.98 16.98 4.78
N ARG A 205 4.66 17.25 4.73
CA ARG A 205 4.14 18.60 4.67
C ARG A 205 4.31 19.30 6.02
N PRO A 206 4.70 20.60 6.06
CA PRO A 206 4.70 21.36 7.29
C PRO A 206 3.32 21.34 7.98
N GLY A 207 3.31 21.04 9.28
CA GLY A 207 2.07 20.97 10.07
C GLY A 207 1.36 19.63 10.06
N TYR A 208 1.86 18.61 9.35
CA TYR A 208 1.33 17.26 9.46
C TYR A 208 1.52 16.71 10.89
N ASP A 209 0.46 16.16 11.49
CA ASP A 209 0.47 15.63 12.86
C ASP A 209 1.09 14.22 12.90
N ILE A 210 2.43 14.17 12.98
CA ILE A 210 3.20 12.92 13.12
C ILE A 210 2.83 12.17 14.41
N PRO A 211 2.72 12.81 15.60
CA PRO A 211 2.30 12.11 16.81
C PRO A 211 0.94 11.41 16.69
N ARG A 212 0.00 11.96 15.94
CA ARG A 212 -1.28 11.29 15.66
C ARG A 212 -1.10 10.07 14.77
N LEU A 213 -0.31 10.21 13.69
CA LEU A 213 0.02 9.08 12.82
C LEU A 213 0.63 7.91 13.59
N GLU A 214 1.52 8.20 14.54
CA GLU A 214 2.21 7.18 15.35
C GLU A 214 1.30 6.48 16.37
N ARG A 215 0.16 7.07 16.70
CA ARG A 215 -0.86 6.42 17.55
C ARG A 215 -1.81 5.53 16.77
N CYS A 216 -1.94 5.75 15.45
CA CYS A 216 -2.68 4.87 14.55
C CYS A 216 -1.96 3.53 14.37
#